data_39bf8ba1580f7e602a9201fc84f57861
#
_entry.id   39bf8ba1580f7e602a9201fc84f57861
#
_cell.length_a   1.000
_cell.length_b   1.000
_cell.length_c   1.000
_cell.angle_alpha   90.00
_cell.angle_beta   90.00
_cell.angle_gamma   90.00
#
_symmetry.space_group_name_H-M   'P 1'
#
loop_
_entity.id
_entity.type
_entity.pdbx_description
1 polymer ?
#
loop_
_entity_poly.entity_id
_entity_poly.type
_entity_poly.pdbx_seq_one_letter_code
_entity_poly.pdbx_strand_id
1 'polypeptide(L)'
;MKKINLYLITLCLFGGVACTDEDKVGDVGTLPQDYVLPQGESPADDRIVEYYNSYKSYILYEYTQPDFIYGLSQTNNSYIYEKVDPLCMDVVLDFLEDIWFDLYLTEFHAKYMPYKIMVAKSMETTYGTRAYATMGNDGQSFYVNDCSEELKNLSAEE
;
A
#
# COMPACT_ATOMS: atom_id res chain seq x y z
N MET A 1 -30.07 -60.17 14.90
CA MET A 1 -30.30 -58.81 14.42
C MET A 1 -30.31 -57.72 15.51
N LYS A 2 -30.27 -58.03 16.79
CA LYS A 2 -30.28 -57.01 17.89
C LYS A 2 -28.89 -56.50 18.30
N LYS A 3 -27.81 -57.17 17.91
CA LYS A 3 -26.42 -56.74 18.31
C LYS A 3 -25.78 -55.70 17.39
N ILE A 4 -26.21 -55.60 16.14
CA ILE A 4 -25.67 -54.67 15.18
C ILE A 4 -26.12 -53.21 15.48
N ASN A 5 -27.35 -53.04 15.96
CA ASN A 5 -27.86 -51.70 16.33
C ASN A 5 -27.18 -51.10 17.57
N LEU A 6 -26.64 -51.92 18.46
CA LEU A 6 -25.97 -51.42 19.65
C LEU A 6 -24.56 -50.82 19.31
N TYR A 7 -23.84 -51.42 18.34
CA TYR A 7 -22.56 -50.90 17.89
C TYR A 7 -22.72 -49.61 17.06
N LEU A 8 -23.82 -49.49 16.31
CA LEU A 8 -24.09 -48.29 15.54
C LEU A 8 -24.39 -47.07 16.43
N ILE A 9 -25.12 -47.29 17.54
CA ILE A 9 -25.44 -46.25 18.53
C ILE A 9 -24.16 -45.81 19.30
N THR A 10 -23.29 -46.76 19.61
CA THR A 10 -22.03 -46.47 20.34
C THR A 10 -21.04 -45.66 19.44
N LEU A 11 -21.03 -45.90 18.14
CA LEU A 11 -20.18 -45.16 17.20
C LEU A 11 -20.62 -43.69 17.02
N CYS A 12 -21.94 -43.41 17.13
CA CYS A 12 -22.45 -42.04 17.01
C CYS A 12 -22.19 -41.17 18.27
N LEU A 13 -21.88 -41.78 19.43
CA LEU A 13 -21.61 -41.06 20.67
C LEU A 13 -20.16 -40.58 20.83
N PHE A 14 -19.24 -41.08 20.01
CA PHE A 14 -17.83 -40.61 20.01
C PHE A 14 -17.49 -39.60 18.92
N GLY A 15 -18.45 -39.23 18.08
CA GLY A 15 -18.27 -38.27 16.97
C GLY A 15 -18.49 -36.79 17.35
N GLY A 16 -18.76 -36.47 18.61
CA GLY A 16 -19.20 -35.14 19.02
C GLY A 16 -18.22 -34.27 19.81
N VAL A 17 -16.94 -34.59 19.82
CA VAL A 17 -15.93 -33.75 20.46
C VAL A 17 -14.83 -33.42 19.47
N ALA A 18 -15.20 -32.66 18.46
CA ALA A 18 -14.21 -32.04 17.57
C ALA A 18 -14.48 -30.53 17.52
N CYS A 19 -13.53 -29.79 17.99
CA CYS A 19 -13.32 -28.36 17.78
C CYS A 19 -14.29 -27.40 18.47
N THR A 20 -14.00 -27.10 19.72
CA THR A 20 -14.28 -25.80 20.34
C THR A 20 -13.06 -25.30 21.13
N ASP A 21 -11.90 -25.39 20.54
CA ASP A 21 -10.81 -24.44 20.82
C ASP A 21 -10.66 -23.59 19.56
N GLU A 22 -11.52 -22.57 19.43
CA GLU A 22 -11.06 -21.36 18.76
C GLU A 22 -9.93 -20.87 19.64
N ASP A 23 -8.70 -21.16 19.21
CA ASP A 23 -7.52 -20.49 19.71
C ASP A 23 -7.87 -19.01 19.65
N LYS A 24 -8.05 -18.37 20.81
CA LYS A 24 -8.12 -16.93 20.90
C LYS A 24 -6.85 -16.47 20.24
N VAL A 25 -6.96 -15.96 19.00
CA VAL A 25 -5.88 -15.24 18.36
C VAL A 25 -5.46 -14.21 19.38
N GLY A 26 -4.30 -14.43 20.00
CA GLY A 26 -3.76 -13.53 21.01
C GLY A 26 -3.77 -12.13 20.42
N ASP A 27 -3.89 -11.13 21.26
CA ASP A 27 -3.81 -9.73 20.86
C ASP A 27 -2.69 -9.59 19.82
N VAL A 28 -3.09 -9.40 18.57
CA VAL A 28 -2.14 -9.21 17.47
C VAL A 28 -1.53 -7.86 17.76
N GLY A 29 -0.40 -7.88 18.47
CA GLY A 29 0.36 -6.68 18.74
C GLY A 29 0.47 -5.87 17.45
N THR A 30 0.48 -4.56 17.57
CA THR A 30 0.67 -3.65 16.41
C THR A 30 1.74 -4.23 15.51
N LEU A 31 1.35 -4.61 14.28
CA LEU A 31 2.31 -5.07 13.29
C LEU A 31 3.44 -4.05 13.20
N PRO A 32 4.70 -4.49 13.15
CA PRO A 32 5.80 -3.55 12.96
C PRO A 32 5.54 -2.74 11.69
N GLN A 33 5.80 -1.44 11.74
CA GLN A 33 5.75 -0.60 10.55
C GLN A 33 6.76 -1.12 9.54
N ASP A 34 6.32 -1.34 8.30
CA ASP A 34 7.22 -1.79 7.24
C ASP A 34 8.16 -0.68 6.78
N TYR A 35 7.74 0.59 6.97
CA TYR A 35 8.53 1.79 6.66
C TYR A 35 8.60 2.72 7.85
N VAL A 36 9.73 3.39 7.99
CA VAL A 36 9.94 4.38 9.06
C VAL A 36 9.36 5.72 8.62
N LEU A 37 8.54 6.32 9.46
CA LEU A 37 8.00 7.66 9.29
C LEU A 37 8.28 8.48 10.56
N PRO A 38 8.63 9.77 10.45
CA PRO A 38 8.96 10.49 9.20
C PRO A 38 10.20 9.93 8.51
N GLN A 39 10.32 10.14 7.19
CA GLN A 39 11.49 9.71 6.42
C GLN A 39 12.71 10.64 6.67
N GLY A 40 12.46 11.90 7.06
CA GLY A 40 13.46 12.79 7.68
C GLY A 40 14.18 13.74 6.72
N GLU A 41 13.88 13.69 5.41
CA GLU A 41 14.57 14.50 4.39
C GLU A 41 13.67 15.61 3.81
N SER A 42 12.36 15.61 4.11
CA SER A 42 11.39 16.52 3.51
C SER A 42 10.74 17.47 4.52
N PRO A 43 10.50 18.75 4.16
CA PRO A 43 9.64 19.63 4.94
C PRO A 43 8.20 19.13 5.05
N ALA A 44 7.73 18.29 4.12
CA ALA A 44 6.39 17.70 4.09
C ALA A 44 6.23 16.45 4.98
N ASP A 45 7.25 16.05 5.72
CA ASP A 45 7.22 14.80 6.50
C ASP A 45 6.09 14.74 7.52
N ASP A 46 5.76 15.86 8.16
CA ASP A 46 4.64 15.91 9.12
C ASP A 46 3.30 15.63 8.43
N ARG A 47 3.07 16.16 7.22
CA ARG A 47 1.88 15.86 6.40
C ARG A 47 1.82 14.39 6.00
N ILE A 48 2.96 13.82 5.63
CA ILE A 48 3.07 12.38 5.28
C ILE A 48 2.68 11.51 6.48
N VAL A 49 3.12 11.87 7.68
CA VAL A 49 2.74 11.18 8.92
C VAL A 49 1.23 11.31 9.20
N GLU A 50 0.64 12.47 8.94
CA GLU A 50 -0.81 12.69 9.09
C GLU A 50 -1.62 11.82 8.11
N TYR A 51 -1.19 11.69 6.85
CA TYR A 51 -1.82 10.77 5.88
C TYR A 51 -1.74 9.32 6.34
N TYR A 52 -0.58 8.88 6.80
CA TYR A 52 -0.45 7.53 7.34
C TYR A 52 -1.37 7.29 8.54
N ASN A 53 -1.46 8.25 9.46
CA ASN A 53 -2.33 8.14 10.63
C ASN A 53 -3.81 8.05 10.23
N SER A 54 -4.22 8.81 9.22
CA SER A 54 -5.61 8.91 8.75
C SER A 54 -6.02 7.73 7.86
N TYR A 55 -5.16 7.32 6.95
CA TYR A 55 -5.53 6.38 5.87
C TYR A 55 -4.78 5.05 5.92
N LYS A 56 -3.74 4.92 6.78
CA LYS A 56 -2.84 3.76 6.85
C LYS A 56 -2.14 3.45 5.52
N SER A 57 -1.93 4.48 4.70
CA SER A 57 -1.21 4.45 3.44
C SER A 57 0.11 5.17 3.59
N TYR A 58 1.19 4.53 3.19
CA TYR A 58 2.51 5.14 3.17
C TYR A 58 2.68 6.00 1.91
N ILE A 59 3.17 7.23 2.06
CA ILE A 59 3.65 8.04 0.93
C ILE A 59 5.17 8.07 1.02
N LEU A 60 5.84 7.46 0.03
CA LEU A 60 7.27 7.20 0.08
C LEU A 60 7.99 7.96 -1.03
N TYR A 61 8.93 8.81 -0.64
CA TYR A 61 9.90 9.46 -1.52
C TYR A 61 11.31 8.86 -1.33
N GLU A 62 11.57 8.24 -0.16
CA GLU A 62 12.75 7.43 0.12
C GLU A 62 12.39 5.95 0.16
N TYR A 63 13.02 5.16 -0.69
CA TYR A 63 12.81 3.73 -0.82
C TYR A 63 14.02 3.06 -1.48
N THR A 64 14.15 1.76 -1.31
CA THR A 64 15.19 0.98 -1.98
C THR A 64 14.78 0.58 -3.40
N GLN A 65 15.76 0.26 -4.23
CA GLN A 65 15.46 -0.25 -5.57
C GLN A 65 14.61 -1.53 -5.54
N PRO A 66 14.87 -2.51 -4.68
CA PRO A 66 13.99 -3.67 -4.56
C PRO A 66 12.54 -3.31 -4.21
N ASP A 67 12.31 -2.37 -3.29
CA ASP A 67 10.96 -1.93 -2.91
C ASP A 67 10.20 -1.33 -4.09
N PHE A 68 10.89 -0.50 -4.89
CA PHE A 68 10.30 0.13 -6.06
C PHE A 68 9.96 -0.88 -7.15
N ILE A 69 10.92 -1.72 -7.49
CA ILE A 69 10.79 -2.68 -8.59
C ILE A 69 9.81 -3.80 -8.25
N TYR A 70 9.77 -4.27 -6.99
CA TYR A 70 8.96 -5.42 -6.59
C TYR A 70 7.47 -5.25 -6.92
N GLY A 71 6.91 -4.08 -6.64
CA GLY A 71 5.51 -3.81 -6.94
C GLY A 71 5.22 -3.69 -8.45
N LEU A 72 6.19 -3.24 -9.25
CA LEU A 72 6.03 -3.07 -10.70
C LEU A 72 6.23 -4.38 -11.48
N SER A 73 7.25 -5.16 -11.08
CA SER A 73 7.58 -6.40 -11.78
C SER A 73 8.33 -7.34 -10.84
N GLN A 74 7.75 -8.46 -10.53
CA GLN A 74 8.37 -9.47 -9.65
C GLN A 74 9.58 -10.17 -10.29
N THR A 75 9.79 -10.04 -11.59
CA THR A 75 10.76 -10.86 -12.34
C THR A 75 11.77 -10.09 -13.18
N ASN A 76 11.58 -8.79 -13.44
CA ASN A 76 12.43 -8.03 -14.36
C ASN A 76 12.65 -6.59 -13.90
N ASN A 77 13.91 -6.12 -13.95
CA ASN A 77 14.27 -4.70 -13.90
C ASN A 77 13.80 -3.98 -15.20
N SER A 78 12.50 -3.99 -15.42
CA SER A 78 11.91 -3.42 -16.65
C SER A 78 11.70 -1.91 -16.56
N TYR A 79 12.01 -1.31 -15.43
CA TYR A 79 11.83 0.11 -15.17
C TYR A 79 13.12 0.78 -14.76
N ILE A 80 13.33 1.97 -15.29
CA ILE A 80 14.35 2.92 -14.86
C ILE A 80 13.60 4.05 -14.16
N TYR A 81 14.09 4.50 -13.00
CA TYR A 81 13.45 5.55 -12.24
C TYR A 81 14.49 6.48 -11.61
N GLU A 82 14.06 7.70 -11.33
CA GLU A 82 14.79 8.68 -10.53
C GLU A 82 13.92 9.09 -9.36
N LYS A 83 14.48 9.13 -8.14
CA LYS A 83 13.76 9.58 -6.95
C LYS A 83 13.42 11.07 -7.07
N VAL A 84 12.28 11.43 -6.50
CA VAL A 84 11.91 12.84 -6.34
C VAL A 84 12.88 13.54 -5.36
N ASP A 85 13.10 14.82 -5.55
CA ASP A 85 13.78 15.65 -4.56
C ASP A 85 12.88 15.79 -3.32
N PRO A 86 13.32 15.40 -2.12
CA PRO A 86 12.53 15.55 -0.90
C PRO A 86 12.00 16.98 -0.64
N LEU A 87 12.69 18.00 -1.13
CA LEU A 87 12.26 19.40 -1.01
C LEU A 87 11.03 19.72 -1.86
N CYS A 88 10.73 18.91 -2.88
CA CYS A 88 9.54 19.07 -3.74
C CYS A 88 8.29 18.43 -3.16
N MET A 89 8.38 17.70 -2.05
CA MET A 89 7.27 16.88 -1.57
C MET A 89 6.04 17.68 -1.14
N ASP A 90 6.19 18.91 -0.67
CA ASP A 90 5.02 19.78 -0.40
C ASP A 90 4.20 20.03 -1.67
N VAL A 91 4.88 20.34 -2.79
CA VAL A 91 4.24 20.55 -4.09
C VAL A 91 3.57 19.29 -4.60
N VAL A 92 4.22 18.15 -4.40
CA VAL A 92 3.67 16.84 -4.79
C VAL A 92 2.41 16.52 -3.99
N LEU A 93 2.41 16.80 -2.68
CA LEU A 93 1.24 16.58 -1.85
C LEU A 93 0.09 17.52 -2.21
N ASP A 94 0.36 18.80 -2.44
CA ASP A 94 -0.64 19.76 -2.91
C ASP A 94 -1.29 19.28 -4.21
N PHE A 95 -0.48 18.80 -5.15
CA PHE A 95 -0.97 18.24 -6.40
C PHE A 95 -1.83 16.97 -6.18
N LEU A 96 -1.41 16.04 -5.31
CA LEU A 96 -2.18 14.84 -5.00
C LEU A 96 -3.49 15.16 -4.26
N GLU A 97 -3.51 16.19 -3.43
CA GLU A 97 -4.73 16.69 -2.79
C GLU A 97 -5.71 17.17 -3.85
N ASP A 98 -5.27 18.04 -4.74
CA ASP A 98 -6.11 18.65 -5.77
C ASP A 98 -6.72 17.62 -6.73
N ILE A 99 -5.94 16.64 -7.18
CA ILE A 99 -6.39 15.69 -8.21
C ILE A 99 -6.99 14.40 -7.65
N TRP A 100 -6.78 14.10 -6.37
CA TRP A 100 -7.18 12.82 -5.81
C TRP A 100 -7.76 12.93 -4.41
N PHE A 101 -7.01 13.44 -3.42
CA PHE A 101 -7.40 13.28 -2.02
C PHE A 101 -8.62 14.12 -1.66
N ASP A 102 -8.76 15.33 -2.18
CA ASP A 102 -9.89 16.21 -1.92
C ASP A 102 -11.16 15.81 -2.67
N LEU A 103 -11.05 14.90 -3.66
CA LEU A 103 -12.21 14.45 -4.45
C LEU A 103 -13.07 13.44 -3.71
N TYR A 104 -12.58 12.84 -2.63
CA TYR A 104 -13.28 11.78 -1.91
C TYR A 104 -13.30 12.02 -0.41
N LEU A 105 -14.30 11.45 0.25
CA LEU A 105 -14.42 11.52 1.70
C LEU A 105 -13.33 10.72 2.42
N THR A 106 -12.97 11.13 3.63
CA THR A 106 -11.98 10.46 4.49
C THR A 106 -12.27 8.97 4.68
N GLU A 107 -13.56 8.61 4.86
CA GLU A 107 -13.97 7.22 5.03
C GLU A 107 -13.71 6.36 3.78
N PHE A 108 -13.78 6.97 2.59
CA PHE A 108 -13.42 6.30 1.35
C PHE A 108 -11.92 6.02 1.31
N HIS A 109 -11.11 7.03 1.62
CA HIS A 109 -9.65 6.86 1.66
C HIS A 109 -9.21 5.82 2.69
N ALA A 110 -9.75 5.87 3.91
CA ALA A 110 -9.43 4.90 4.95
C ALA A 110 -9.70 3.43 4.54
N LYS A 111 -10.54 3.22 3.52
CA LYS A 111 -10.90 1.89 3.05
C LYS A 111 -10.21 1.46 1.76
N TYR A 112 -9.90 2.42 0.88
CA TYR A 112 -9.52 2.12 -0.51
C TYR A 112 -8.16 2.69 -0.92
N MET A 113 -7.47 3.42 -0.04
CA MET A 113 -6.11 3.86 -0.35
C MET A 113 -5.20 2.66 -0.56
N PRO A 114 -4.26 2.73 -1.51
CA PRO A 114 -3.24 1.71 -1.66
C PRO A 114 -2.39 1.63 -0.38
N TYR A 115 -1.81 0.49 -0.11
CA TYR A 115 -0.95 0.32 1.06
C TYR A 115 0.24 1.31 1.03
N LYS A 116 0.81 1.53 -0.15
CA LYS A 116 1.86 2.52 -0.35
C LYS A 116 1.73 3.28 -1.67
N ILE A 117 2.08 4.55 -1.64
CA ILE A 117 2.22 5.43 -2.79
C ILE A 117 3.70 5.75 -2.93
N MET A 118 4.30 5.36 -4.05
CA MET A 118 5.71 5.58 -4.35
C MET A 118 5.85 6.76 -5.30
N VAL A 119 6.57 7.79 -4.87
CA VAL A 119 6.71 9.05 -5.59
C VAL A 119 8.05 9.08 -6.31
N ALA A 120 8.05 9.29 -7.61
CA ALA A 120 9.25 9.33 -8.44
C ALA A 120 9.31 10.62 -9.26
N LYS A 121 10.51 11.14 -9.49
CA LYS A 121 10.76 12.26 -10.41
C LYS A 121 10.61 11.80 -11.86
N SER A 122 11.09 10.60 -12.15
CA SER A 122 10.91 9.99 -13.47
C SER A 122 10.75 8.48 -13.34
N MET A 123 9.93 7.92 -14.21
CA MET A 123 9.76 6.47 -14.34
C MET A 123 9.48 6.14 -15.80
N GLU A 124 10.31 5.29 -16.37
CA GLU A 124 10.15 4.79 -17.73
C GLU A 124 10.50 3.31 -17.81
N THR A 125 9.95 2.65 -18.80
CA THR A 125 10.36 1.27 -19.10
C THR A 125 11.75 1.27 -19.72
N THR A 126 12.45 0.14 -19.65
CA THR A 126 13.76 -0.04 -20.32
C THR A 126 13.68 0.12 -21.85
N TYR A 127 12.48 0.18 -22.42
CA TYR A 127 12.22 0.47 -23.82
C TYR A 127 11.95 1.96 -24.10
N GLY A 128 12.07 2.82 -23.07
CA GLY A 128 11.87 4.26 -23.18
C GLY A 128 10.41 4.70 -23.17
N THR A 129 9.48 3.85 -22.74
CA THR A 129 8.09 4.25 -22.56
C THR A 129 7.91 4.88 -21.18
N ARG A 130 7.52 6.15 -21.17
CA ARG A 130 7.26 6.90 -19.94
C ARG A 130 5.96 6.41 -19.27
N ALA A 131 5.99 6.25 -17.96
CA ALA A 131 4.82 5.94 -17.15
C ALA A 131 4.52 7.13 -16.23
N TYR A 132 3.30 7.65 -16.24
CA TYR A 132 2.90 8.81 -15.43
C TYR A 132 2.37 8.38 -14.04
N ALA A 133 1.45 7.44 -14.05
CA ALA A 133 0.97 6.79 -12.83
C ALA A 133 0.59 5.35 -13.15
N THR A 134 0.79 4.45 -12.21
CA THR A 134 0.43 3.05 -12.40
C THR A 134 0.17 2.36 -11.07
N MET A 135 -0.76 1.42 -11.08
CA MET A 135 -0.93 0.48 -9.98
C MET A 135 0.11 -0.63 -10.13
N GLY A 136 0.73 -0.99 -9.01
CA GLY A 136 1.64 -2.13 -8.97
C GLY A 136 0.92 -3.45 -9.22
N ASN A 137 1.65 -4.42 -9.75
CA ASN A 137 1.15 -5.80 -9.96
C ASN A 137 0.84 -6.54 -8.65
N ASP A 138 1.32 -6.02 -7.52
CA ASP A 138 1.01 -6.50 -6.17
C ASP A 138 -0.39 -6.08 -5.70
N GLY A 139 -1.06 -5.17 -6.42
CA GLY A 139 -2.37 -4.62 -6.07
C GLY A 139 -2.36 -3.74 -4.81
N GLN A 140 -1.19 -3.41 -4.27
CA GLN A 140 -1.03 -2.66 -3.02
C GLN A 140 -0.19 -1.40 -3.18
N SER A 141 0.65 -1.34 -4.22
CA SER A 141 1.52 -0.21 -4.51
C SER A 141 0.93 0.66 -5.60
N PHE A 142 0.95 1.96 -5.41
CA PHE A 142 0.62 2.94 -6.45
C PHE A 142 1.84 3.82 -6.71
N TYR A 143 2.16 4.04 -7.96
CA TYR A 143 3.33 4.80 -8.39
C TYR A 143 2.87 6.10 -9.03
N VAL A 144 3.45 7.21 -8.58
CA VAL A 144 3.25 8.55 -9.15
C VAL A 144 4.57 9.03 -9.70
N ASN A 145 4.55 9.46 -10.92
CA ASN A 145 5.73 9.91 -11.65
C ASN A 145 5.64 11.40 -12.03
N ASP A 146 6.74 11.94 -12.55
CA ASP A 146 6.89 13.34 -12.97
C ASP A 146 6.77 14.34 -11.81
N CYS A 147 7.09 13.87 -10.61
CA CYS A 147 7.04 14.68 -9.41
C CYS A 147 8.22 15.62 -9.33
N SER A 148 7.96 16.90 -9.51
CA SER A 148 8.96 17.97 -9.46
C SER A 148 8.30 19.30 -9.08
N GLU A 149 9.11 20.35 -8.89
CA GLU A 149 8.65 21.72 -8.69
C GLU A 149 7.74 22.24 -9.82
N GLU A 150 7.81 21.65 -11.00
CA GLU A 150 7.01 22.06 -12.17
C GLU A 150 5.52 21.78 -11.99
N LEU A 151 5.15 20.88 -11.09
CA LEU A 151 3.75 20.62 -10.76
C LEU A 151 3.00 21.86 -10.29
N LYS A 152 3.69 22.85 -9.71
CA LYS A 152 3.11 24.16 -9.35
C LYS A 152 2.49 24.90 -10.53
N ASN A 153 2.94 24.62 -11.73
CA ASN A 153 2.54 25.34 -12.93
C ASN A 153 1.45 24.62 -13.73
N LEU A 154 1.09 23.40 -13.31
CA LEU A 154 0.00 22.67 -13.94
C LEU A 154 -1.34 23.29 -13.57
N SER A 155 -2.21 23.45 -14.55
CA SER A 155 -3.60 23.79 -14.33
C SER A 155 -4.45 22.53 -14.23
N ALA A 156 -5.62 22.65 -13.61
CA ALA A 156 -6.58 21.54 -13.52
C ALA A 156 -7.08 21.02 -14.90
N GLU A 157 -6.69 21.66 -15.99
CA GLU A 157 -7.04 21.29 -17.37
C GLU A 157 -5.92 20.55 -18.10
N GLU A 158 -4.72 20.46 -17.51
CA GLU A 158 -3.54 19.78 -18.05
C GLU A 158 -3.29 18.44 -17.33
#